data_4717bf8dffbe8eeef324860766d6ef7b
#
_entry.id   4717bf8dffbe8eeef324860766d6ef7b
#
_cell.length_a   1.000
_cell.length_b   1.000
_cell.length_c   1.000
_cell.angle_alpha   90.00
_cell.angle_beta   90.00
_cell.angle_gamma   90.00
#
_symmetry.space_group_name_H-M   'P 1'
#
loop_
_entity.id
_entity.type
_entity.pdbx_description
1 polymer ?
#
loop_
_entity_poly.entity_id
_entity_poly.type
_entity_poly.pdbx_seq_one_letter_code
_entity_poly.pdbx_strand_id
1 'polypeptide(L)'
;MVQAVSTSGQKQAFAAAIAGRPYFQALLGRDLALWADNPGAPTRLFTVDRAALAVGGTTAQLCGDPGDWEELDSFLRFVGVQALTTSRVPPAGWLLRRNLFLYGLPAGRVLPTPPLPSGLTLDRAPSVSTIAQELFSDRPERWDHFYSETCTALAHGFARVVALRDPEGRMVSTVGAYAMANGEAYLAMGETMAPLRGRGIGGWLIPTLANELAGEGWNVTFLCEESRRHFYERLGFAPMGQYGQYEMKTTGI
;
A
#
# COMPACT_ATOMS: atom_id res chain seq x y z
N MET A 1 -11.89 16.91 16.31
CA MET A 1 -10.68 17.80 16.30
C MET A 1 -9.47 17.03 15.78
N VAL A 2 -8.71 17.61 14.84
CA VAL A 2 -7.48 17.03 14.27
C VAL A 2 -6.31 17.25 15.25
N GLN A 3 -5.65 16.17 15.69
CA GLN A 3 -4.54 16.23 16.64
C GLN A 3 -3.36 15.41 16.11
N ALA A 4 -2.16 16.00 16.14
CA ALA A 4 -0.94 15.29 15.78
C ALA A 4 -0.64 14.14 16.76
N VAL A 5 -0.19 13.00 16.25
CA VAL A 5 0.18 11.84 17.06
C VAL A 5 1.58 12.05 17.63
N SER A 6 1.66 12.40 18.91
CA SER A 6 2.92 12.67 19.61
C SER A 6 3.02 12.01 20.99
N THR A 7 1.88 11.78 21.65
CA THR A 7 1.83 11.16 22.97
C THR A 7 1.48 9.68 22.91
N SER A 8 1.80 8.92 23.96
CA SER A 8 1.42 7.50 24.06
C SER A 8 -0.08 7.28 23.94
N GLY A 9 -0.90 8.17 24.52
CA GLY A 9 -2.36 8.09 24.40
C GLY A 9 -2.85 8.29 22.96
N GLN A 10 -2.26 9.25 22.23
CA GLN A 10 -2.60 9.47 20.82
C GLN A 10 -2.14 8.30 19.93
N LYS A 11 -0.99 7.70 20.20
CA LYS A 11 -0.53 6.49 19.48
C LYS A 11 -1.48 5.32 19.72
N GLN A 12 -1.97 5.13 20.95
CA GLN A 12 -2.96 4.11 21.27
C GLN A 12 -4.30 4.36 20.57
N ALA A 13 -4.78 5.62 20.57
CA ALA A 13 -6.00 6.00 19.87
C ALA A 13 -5.89 5.78 18.36
N PHE A 14 -4.74 6.15 17.76
CA PHE A 14 -4.45 5.91 16.35
C PHE A 14 -4.44 4.40 16.03
N ALA A 15 -3.74 3.59 16.83
CA ALA A 15 -3.70 2.13 16.66
C ALA A 15 -5.09 1.50 16.81
N ALA A 16 -5.90 1.98 17.76
CA ALA A 16 -7.30 1.52 17.93
C ALA A 16 -8.17 1.88 16.71
N ALA A 17 -7.97 3.06 16.10
CA ALA A 17 -8.73 3.48 14.93
C ALA A 17 -8.46 2.63 13.68
N ILE A 18 -7.27 2.06 13.54
CA ILE A 18 -6.92 1.19 12.40
C ILE A 18 -7.21 -0.29 12.67
N ALA A 19 -7.50 -0.69 13.90
CA ALA A 19 -7.73 -2.08 14.29
C ALA A 19 -8.90 -2.71 13.52
N GLY A 20 -8.73 -3.97 13.07
CA GLY A 20 -9.71 -4.70 12.26
C GLY A 20 -9.89 -4.18 10.83
N ARG A 21 -8.97 -3.36 10.34
CA ARG A 21 -8.99 -2.79 8.97
C ARG A 21 -7.69 -3.13 8.24
N PRO A 22 -7.59 -4.31 7.62
CA PRO A 22 -6.34 -4.92 7.17
C PRO A 22 -5.42 -3.99 6.38
N TYR A 23 -5.97 -3.32 5.36
CA TYR A 23 -5.22 -2.35 4.56
C TYR A 23 -4.54 -1.27 5.41
N PHE A 24 -5.31 -0.65 6.31
CA PHE A 24 -4.80 0.41 7.17
C PHE A 24 -3.92 -0.13 8.32
N GLN A 25 -4.21 -1.34 8.84
CA GLN A 25 -3.34 -1.97 9.84
C GLN A 25 -1.93 -2.19 9.29
N ALA A 26 -1.81 -2.66 8.05
CA ALA A 26 -0.51 -2.80 7.40
C ALA A 26 0.15 -1.44 7.17
N LEU A 27 -0.53 -0.55 6.44
CA LEU A 27 0.06 0.70 5.95
C LEU A 27 0.30 1.71 7.07
N LEU A 28 -0.76 2.07 7.81
CA LEU A 28 -0.68 3.06 8.89
C LEU A 28 -0.03 2.49 10.15
N GLY A 29 -0.08 1.17 10.34
CA GLY A 29 0.65 0.49 11.42
C GLY A 29 2.16 0.57 11.20
N ARG A 30 2.65 0.34 10.00
CA ARG A 30 4.04 0.58 9.60
C ARG A 30 4.43 2.04 9.84
N ASP A 31 3.61 2.96 9.38
CA ASP A 31 3.89 4.40 9.49
C ASP A 31 3.91 4.85 10.96
N LEU A 32 3.01 4.32 11.80
CA LEU A 32 3.03 4.57 13.24
C LEU A 32 4.34 4.09 13.89
N ALA A 33 4.81 2.90 13.52
CA ALA A 33 6.04 2.33 14.06
C ALA A 33 7.30 3.07 13.61
N LEU A 34 7.34 3.52 12.35
CA LEU A 34 8.53 4.18 11.78
C LEU A 34 8.58 5.67 12.08
N TRP A 35 7.43 6.36 12.09
CA TRP A 35 7.41 7.81 11.96
C TRP A 35 6.82 8.57 13.14
N ALA A 36 6.10 7.92 14.06
CA ALA A 36 5.38 8.62 15.13
C ALA A 36 6.29 9.48 16.05
N ASP A 37 7.56 9.12 16.18
CA ASP A 37 8.55 9.81 17.01
C ASP A 37 9.55 10.64 16.18
N ASN A 38 9.36 10.71 14.87
CA ASN A 38 10.28 11.43 13.98
C ASN A 38 9.63 12.73 13.46
N PRO A 39 10.04 13.92 13.94
CA PRO A 39 9.47 15.18 13.48
C PRO A 39 9.80 15.50 12.01
N GLY A 40 10.84 14.89 11.45
CA GLY A 40 11.22 15.02 10.04
C GLY A 40 10.64 13.92 9.14
N ALA A 41 9.65 13.17 9.63
CA ALA A 41 9.05 12.06 8.89
C ALA A 41 8.41 12.50 7.57
N PRO A 42 8.53 11.68 6.50
CA PRO A 42 7.86 11.94 5.23
C PRO A 42 6.33 11.86 5.35
N THR A 43 5.83 11.12 6.34
CA THR A 43 4.41 10.96 6.64
C THR A 43 4.12 11.45 8.05
N ARG A 44 3.18 12.37 8.19
CA ARG A 44 2.68 12.88 9.47
C ARG A 44 1.38 12.19 9.84
N LEU A 45 1.25 11.83 11.12
CA LEU A 45 0.13 11.08 11.65
C LEU A 45 -0.74 11.95 12.56
N PHE A 46 -2.06 11.79 12.43
CA PHE A 46 -3.05 12.52 13.20
C PHE A 46 -4.18 11.59 13.65
N THR A 47 -4.73 11.87 14.82
CA THR A 47 -6.05 11.38 15.22
C THR A 47 -7.11 12.42 14.86
N VAL A 48 -8.26 11.97 14.38
CA VAL A 48 -9.41 12.81 14.06
C VAL A 48 -10.63 12.15 14.68
N ASP A 49 -10.99 12.57 15.88
CA ASP A 49 -11.98 11.92 16.75
C ASP A 49 -11.70 10.40 16.88
N ARG A 50 -12.47 9.55 16.18
CA ARG A 50 -12.30 8.08 16.17
C ARG A 50 -11.59 7.56 14.94
N ALA A 51 -11.06 8.45 14.10
CA ALA A 51 -10.37 8.11 12.87
C ALA A 51 -8.86 8.32 13.01
N ALA A 52 -8.11 7.59 12.18
CA ALA A 52 -6.68 7.77 11.97
C ALA A 52 -6.45 8.41 10.59
N LEU A 53 -5.60 9.44 10.55
CA LEU A 53 -5.24 10.14 9.35
C LEU A 53 -3.71 10.14 9.20
N ALA A 54 -3.22 9.76 8.02
CA ALA A 54 -1.82 9.93 7.64
C ALA A 54 -1.74 10.88 6.44
N VAL A 55 -0.80 11.83 6.49
CA VAL A 55 -0.57 12.81 5.44
C VAL A 55 0.89 12.73 5.00
N GLY A 56 1.11 12.38 3.73
CA GLY A 56 2.42 12.33 3.10
C GLY A 56 2.43 13.15 1.80
N GLY A 57 3.24 14.19 1.74
CA GLY A 57 3.24 15.12 0.60
C GLY A 57 1.84 15.69 0.35
N THR A 58 1.31 15.47 -0.86
CA THR A 58 -0.03 15.92 -1.27
C THR A 58 -1.11 14.85 -1.12
N THR A 59 -0.81 13.71 -0.49
CA THR A 59 -1.74 12.59 -0.34
C THR A 59 -2.11 12.34 1.11
N ALA A 60 -3.32 11.85 1.35
CA ALA A 60 -3.79 11.46 2.67
C ALA A 60 -4.47 10.09 2.65
N GLN A 61 -4.36 9.38 3.77
CA GLN A 61 -5.03 8.12 4.06
C GLN A 61 -5.92 8.30 5.28
N LEU A 62 -7.23 8.14 5.14
CA LEU A 62 -8.18 8.27 6.25
C LEU A 62 -8.82 6.93 6.57
N CYS A 63 -8.58 6.45 7.78
CA CYS A 63 -9.17 5.25 8.33
C CYS A 63 -10.21 5.59 9.39
N GLY A 64 -11.46 5.29 9.15
CA GLY A 64 -12.54 5.56 10.10
C GLY A 64 -13.43 6.72 9.70
N ASP A 65 -14.28 7.12 10.64
CA ASP A 65 -15.20 8.25 10.48
C ASP A 65 -14.62 9.44 11.25
N PRO A 66 -14.33 10.57 10.58
CA PRO A 66 -13.75 11.74 11.23
C PRO A 66 -14.74 12.50 12.13
N GLY A 67 -16.05 12.14 12.11
CA GLY A 67 -17.09 12.87 12.82
C GLY A 67 -17.38 14.22 12.20
N ASP A 68 -16.42 15.15 12.27
CA ASP A 68 -16.51 16.47 11.66
C ASP A 68 -15.72 16.52 10.34
N TRP A 69 -16.44 16.39 9.23
CA TRP A 69 -15.87 16.49 7.89
C TRP A 69 -15.51 17.93 7.48
N GLU A 70 -16.16 18.93 8.04
CA GLU A 70 -15.88 20.34 7.69
C GLU A 70 -14.53 20.76 8.28
N GLU A 71 -14.28 20.42 9.53
CA GLU A 71 -12.97 20.60 10.17
C GLU A 71 -11.87 19.84 9.42
N LEU A 72 -12.10 18.56 9.10
CA LEU A 72 -11.11 17.75 8.38
C LEU A 72 -10.82 18.30 7.00
N ASP A 73 -11.84 18.68 6.21
CA ASP A 73 -11.66 19.24 4.87
C ASP A 73 -10.83 20.54 4.91
N SER A 74 -11.15 21.42 5.87
CA SER A 74 -10.40 22.66 6.10
C SER A 74 -8.93 22.39 6.44
N PHE A 75 -8.68 21.40 7.30
CA PHE A 75 -7.32 20.97 7.64
C PHE A 75 -6.58 20.40 6.42
N LEU A 76 -7.20 19.50 5.65
CA LEU A 76 -6.58 18.88 4.49
C LEU A 76 -6.21 19.92 3.42
N ARG A 77 -7.06 20.92 3.21
CA ARG A 77 -6.76 22.07 2.33
C ARG A 77 -5.59 22.89 2.85
N PHE A 78 -5.60 23.21 4.13
CA PHE A 78 -4.53 24.00 4.77
C PHE A 78 -3.16 23.32 4.64
N VAL A 79 -3.09 22.00 4.79
CA VAL A 79 -1.82 21.25 4.66
C VAL A 79 -1.48 20.84 3.22
N GLY A 80 -2.29 21.25 2.23
CA GLY A 80 -2.01 21.07 0.80
C GLY A 80 -2.31 19.68 0.26
N VAL A 81 -3.19 18.91 0.92
CA VAL A 81 -3.61 17.58 0.41
C VAL A 81 -4.46 17.75 -0.85
N GLN A 82 -4.13 16.98 -1.88
CA GLN A 82 -4.83 16.95 -3.17
C GLN A 82 -5.55 15.62 -3.40
N ALA A 83 -5.08 14.54 -2.79
CA ALA A 83 -5.67 13.20 -2.94
C ALA A 83 -5.92 12.53 -1.59
N LEU A 84 -7.08 11.88 -1.45
CA LEU A 84 -7.52 11.18 -0.24
C LEU A 84 -7.93 9.76 -0.59
N THR A 85 -7.38 8.77 0.13
CA THR A 85 -7.84 7.38 0.08
C THR A 85 -8.60 7.04 1.36
N THR A 86 -9.83 6.59 1.21
CA THR A 86 -10.70 6.23 2.36
C THR A 86 -11.80 5.26 1.92
N SER A 87 -12.39 4.54 2.88
CA SER A 87 -13.63 3.76 2.69
C SER A 87 -14.91 4.59 2.91
N ARG A 88 -14.76 5.88 3.24
CA ARG A 88 -15.87 6.81 3.45
C ARG A 88 -16.09 7.66 2.20
N VAL A 89 -17.27 8.25 2.10
CA VAL A 89 -17.59 9.22 1.04
C VAL A 89 -17.31 10.62 1.60
N PRO A 90 -16.31 11.33 1.06
CA PRO A 90 -16.05 12.70 1.48
C PRO A 90 -17.18 13.65 1.05
N PRO A 91 -17.27 14.86 1.67
CA PRO A 91 -18.27 15.85 1.31
C PRO A 91 -18.07 16.41 -0.11
N ALA A 92 -19.01 17.26 -0.53
CA ALA A 92 -18.92 17.97 -1.80
C ALA A 92 -17.62 18.78 -1.88
N GLY A 93 -16.90 18.65 -2.99
CA GLY A 93 -15.55 19.25 -3.13
C GLY A 93 -14.46 18.20 -3.38
N TRP A 94 -14.77 16.93 -3.15
CA TRP A 94 -13.94 15.80 -3.53
C TRP A 94 -14.55 15.06 -4.71
N LEU A 95 -13.74 14.69 -5.69
CA LEU A 95 -14.15 13.90 -6.86
C LEU A 95 -13.60 12.48 -6.73
N LEU A 96 -14.46 11.50 -6.82
CA LEU A 96 -14.02 10.11 -6.91
C LEU A 96 -13.28 9.91 -8.24
N ARG A 97 -12.01 9.52 -8.15
CA ARG A 97 -11.15 9.23 -9.31
C ARG A 97 -11.05 7.74 -9.58
N ARG A 98 -10.95 6.94 -8.52
CA ARG A 98 -10.82 5.49 -8.64
C ARG A 98 -11.61 4.80 -7.56
N ASN A 99 -12.28 3.71 -7.94
CA ASN A 99 -12.71 2.68 -7.01
C ASN A 99 -11.60 1.64 -6.91
N LEU A 100 -11.16 1.36 -5.70
CA LEU A 100 -10.13 0.38 -5.39
C LEU A 100 -10.76 -0.77 -4.60
N PHE A 101 -10.55 -1.98 -5.05
CA PHE A 101 -11.10 -3.18 -4.44
C PHE A 101 -10.02 -3.84 -3.60
N LEU A 102 -10.33 -4.08 -2.33
CA LEU A 102 -9.46 -4.80 -1.42
C LEU A 102 -9.65 -6.30 -1.63
N TYR A 103 -8.57 -7.00 -1.90
CA TYR A 103 -8.47 -8.45 -1.96
C TYR A 103 -7.50 -8.95 -0.91
N GLY A 104 -7.65 -10.22 -0.50
CA GLY A 104 -6.74 -10.78 0.48
C GLY A 104 -6.65 -12.29 0.47
N LEU A 105 -5.65 -12.76 1.21
CA LEU A 105 -5.38 -14.15 1.56
C LEU A 105 -5.14 -14.21 3.07
N PRO A 106 -6.01 -14.92 3.85
CA PRO A 106 -5.80 -15.08 5.28
C PRO A 106 -4.53 -15.89 5.61
N ALA A 107 -3.95 -15.63 6.76
CA ALA A 107 -2.84 -16.40 7.32
C ALA A 107 -3.14 -17.90 7.31
N GLY A 108 -2.14 -18.72 6.98
CA GLY A 108 -2.25 -20.16 6.89
C GLY A 108 -3.01 -20.70 5.67
N ARG A 109 -3.59 -19.86 4.83
CA ARG A 109 -4.21 -20.28 3.56
C ARG A 109 -3.17 -20.33 2.45
N VAL A 110 -3.39 -21.21 1.46
CA VAL A 110 -2.48 -21.39 0.33
C VAL A 110 -3.26 -21.24 -0.97
N LEU A 111 -2.72 -20.43 -1.88
CA LEU A 111 -3.22 -20.29 -3.24
C LEU A 111 -2.57 -21.31 -4.17
N PRO A 112 -3.27 -21.82 -5.18
CA PRO A 112 -2.65 -22.63 -6.23
C PRO A 112 -1.58 -21.78 -6.93
N THR A 113 -0.38 -22.36 -7.06
CA THR A 113 0.72 -21.71 -7.78
C THR A 113 1.18 -22.66 -8.89
N PRO A 114 1.16 -22.23 -10.16
CA PRO A 114 1.68 -23.04 -11.26
C PRO A 114 3.20 -23.25 -11.10
N PRO A 115 3.82 -24.15 -11.85
CA PRO A 115 5.28 -24.28 -11.83
C PRO A 115 5.94 -22.97 -12.30
N LEU A 116 7.13 -22.69 -11.75
CA LEU A 116 7.94 -21.54 -12.19
C LEU A 116 8.18 -21.62 -13.71
N PRO A 117 7.90 -20.57 -14.48
CA PRO A 117 8.23 -20.55 -15.89
C PRO A 117 9.72 -20.83 -16.14
N SER A 118 10.01 -21.69 -17.12
CA SER A 118 11.38 -22.12 -17.42
C SER A 118 12.31 -20.95 -17.73
N GLY A 119 13.57 -21.07 -17.29
CA GLY A 119 14.58 -20.04 -17.50
C GLY A 119 14.49 -18.83 -16.57
N LEU A 120 13.53 -18.80 -15.64
CA LEU A 120 13.44 -17.73 -14.65
C LEU A 120 13.98 -18.19 -13.30
N THR A 121 14.54 -17.26 -12.54
CA THR A 121 15.00 -17.47 -11.16
C THR A 121 14.37 -16.45 -10.23
N LEU A 122 14.02 -16.89 -9.02
CA LEU A 122 13.46 -16.02 -7.98
C LEU A 122 14.60 -15.36 -7.19
N ASP A 123 14.62 -14.03 -7.24
CA ASP A 123 15.49 -13.18 -6.43
C ASP A 123 14.70 -12.68 -5.22
N ARG A 124 15.12 -13.06 -4.01
CA ARG A 124 14.48 -12.69 -2.74
C ARG A 124 15.06 -11.45 -2.08
N ALA A 125 16.09 -10.86 -2.68
CA ALA A 125 16.72 -9.64 -2.22
C ALA A 125 17.10 -8.72 -3.39
N PRO A 126 16.13 -8.38 -4.26
CA PRO A 126 16.41 -7.57 -5.44
C PRO A 126 16.83 -6.16 -5.03
N SER A 127 17.67 -5.54 -5.86
CA SER A 127 18.06 -4.14 -5.69
C SER A 127 16.83 -3.22 -5.79
N VAL A 128 16.56 -2.44 -4.74
CA VAL A 128 15.47 -1.45 -4.72
C VAL A 128 15.68 -0.39 -5.80
N SER A 129 16.94 -0.02 -6.09
CA SER A 129 17.25 0.94 -7.16
C SER A 129 16.86 0.39 -8.53
N THR A 130 17.13 -0.89 -8.80
CA THR A 130 16.70 -1.53 -10.06
C THR A 130 15.18 -1.55 -10.17
N ILE A 131 14.47 -1.89 -9.08
CA ILE A 131 13.01 -1.86 -9.06
C ILE A 131 12.48 -0.45 -9.34
N ALA A 132 13.06 0.56 -8.69
CA ALA A 132 12.67 1.95 -8.87
C ALA A 132 12.85 2.41 -10.33
N GLN A 133 13.99 2.08 -10.94
CA GLN A 133 14.28 2.41 -12.34
C GLN A 133 13.27 1.80 -13.31
N GLU A 134 12.92 0.53 -13.10
CA GLU A 134 11.97 -0.16 -13.98
C GLU A 134 10.52 0.32 -13.77
N LEU A 135 10.09 0.51 -12.52
CA LEU A 135 8.72 0.91 -12.21
C LEU A 135 8.42 2.39 -12.54
N PHE A 136 9.43 3.25 -12.47
CA PHE A 136 9.28 4.70 -12.63
C PHE A 136 10.18 5.28 -13.72
N SER A 137 10.48 4.49 -14.76
CA SER A 137 11.29 4.94 -15.91
C SER A 137 10.72 6.18 -16.61
N ASP A 138 9.40 6.32 -16.61
CA ASP A 138 8.64 7.45 -17.15
C ASP A 138 8.36 8.59 -16.16
N ARG A 139 8.69 8.39 -14.87
CA ARG A 139 8.41 9.32 -13.77
C ARG A 139 9.54 9.34 -12.74
N PRO A 140 10.74 9.80 -13.13
CA PRO A 140 11.95 9.76 -12.29
C PRO A 140 11.80 10.56 -10.99
N GLU A 141 10.92 11.56 -10.94
CA GLU A 141 10.63 12.33 -9.73
C GLU A 141 10.02 11.48 -8.59
N ARG A 142 9.46 10.31 -8.90
CA ARG A 142 8.93 9.37 -7.91
C ARG A 142 9.97 8.41 -7.37
N TRP A 143 11.12 8.34 -8.01
CA TRP A 143 12.14 7.34 -7.72
C TRP A 143 12.75 7.51 -6.34
N ASP A 144 13.21 8.70 -6.00
CA ASP A 144 13.88 8.96 -4.73
C ASP A 144 12.97 8.68 -3.52
N HIS A 145 11.71 9.08 -3.63
CA HIS A 145 10.73 8.82 -2.59
C HIS A 145 10.48 7.32 -2.40
N PHE A 146 10.19 6.60 -3.49
CA PHE A 146 9.99 5.15 -3.46
C PHE A 146 11.21 4.42 -2.92
N TYR A 147 12.41 4.79 -3.39
CA TYR A 147 13.67 4.19 -2.97
C TYR A 147 13.90 4.37 -1.46
N SER A 148 13.79 5.60 -0.98
CA SER A 148 14.03 5.93 0.43
C SER A 148 13.03 5.23 1.36
N GLU A 149 11.73 5.29 1.07
CA GLU A 149 10.70 4.64 1.88
C GLU A 149 10.88 3.12 1.90
N THR A 150 11.13 2.52 0.72
CA THR A 150 11.29 1.07 0.61
C THR A 150 12.52 0.58 1.34
N CYS A 151 13.67 1.25 1.18
CA CYS A 151 14.90 0.90 1.90
C CYS A 151 14.71 1.02 3.43
N THR A 152 14.04 2.08 3.89
CA THR A 152 13.74 2.25 5.32
C THR A 152 12.84 1.13 5.83
N ALA A 153 11.76 0.81 5.12
CA ALA A 153 10.85 -0.26 5.53
C ALA A 153 11.54 -1.64 5.54
N LEU A 154 12.38 -1.94 4.55
CA LEU A 154 13.18 -3.17 4.50
C LEU A 154 14.17 -3.26 5.68
N ALA A 155 14.91 -2.18 5.97
CA ALA A 155 15.89 -2.14 7.05
C ALA A 155 15.27 -2.38 8.43
N HIS A 156 14.00 -2.02 8.62
CA HIS A 156 13.27 -2.21 9.88
C HIS A 156 12.34 -3.44 9.88
N GLY A 157 12.37 -4.28 8.84
CA GLY A 157 11.53 -5.49 8.75
C GLY A 157 10.05 -5.23 8.46
N PHE A 158 9.69 -4.03 8.00
CA PHE A 158 8.33 -3.65 7.64
C PHE A 158 8.01 -3.81 6.14
N ALA A 159 8.93 -4.37 5.37
CA ALA A 159 8.72 -4.68 3.96
C ALA A 159 9.44 -5.97 3.56
N ARG A 160 8.97 -6.59 2.46
CA ARG A 160 9.64 -7.68 1.76
C ARG A 160 9.38 -7.54 0.27
N VAL A 161 10.42 -7.58 -0.54
CA VAL A 161 10.33 -7.43 -1.99
C VAL A 161 10.99 -8.62 -2.66
N VAL A 162 10.38 -9.10 -3.75
CA VAL A 162 10.94 -10.18 -4.57
C VAL A 162 10.88 -9.80 -6.05
N ALA A 163 11.76 -10.39 -6.83
CA ALA A 163 11.75 -10.24 -8.28
C ALA A 163 12.02 -11.56 -8.98
N LEU A 164 11.60 -11.68 -10.22
CA LEU A 164 12.05 -12.72 -11.14
C LEU A 164 13.08 -12.16 -12.08
N ARG A 165 14.14 -12.96 -12.34
CA ARG A 165 15.21 -12.63 -13.28
C ARG A 165 15.25 -13.65 -14.40
N ASP A 166 15.63 -13.18 -15.60
CA ASP A 166 15.95 -14.03 -16.74
C ASP A 166 17.39 -14.60 -16.61
N PRO A 167 17.82 -15.48 -17.55
CA PRO A 167 19.17 -16.05 -17.55
C PRO A 167 20.29 -15.00 -17.67
N GLU A 168 20.00 -13.84 -18.23
CA GLU A 168 20.92 -12.70 -18.35
C GLU A 168 20.96 -11.83 -17.07
N GLY A 169 20.18 -12.20 -16.04
CA GLY A 169 20.12 -11.48 -14.77
C GLY A 169 19.23 -10.24 -14.77
N ARG A 170 18.51 -9.95 -15.87
CA ARG A 170 17.60 -8.79 -15.96
C ARG A 170 16.31 -9.08 -15.19
N MET A 171 15.78 -8.07 -14.51
CA MET A 171 14.49 -8.17 -13.83
C MET A 171 13.35 -8.26 -14.85
N VAL A 172 12.52 -9.28 -14.76
CA VAL A 172 11.37 -9.51 -15.65
C VAL A 172 10.03 -9.28 -14.97
N SER A 173 9.99 -9.38 -13.66
CA SER A 173 8.79 -9.11 -12.86
C SER A 173 9.18 -8.82 -11.41
N THR A 174 8.38 -8.03 -10.71
CA THR A 174 8.55 -7.76 -9.29
C THR A 174 7.21 -7.68 -8.58
N VAL A 175 7.21 -7.89 -7.27
CA VAL A 175 6.11 -7.62 -6.34
C VAL A 175 6.71 -7.50 -4.94
N GLY A 176 6.07 -6.73 -4.07
CA GLY A 176 6.51 -6.65 -2.67
C GLY A 176 5.35 -6.45 -1.70
N ALA A 177 5.56 -6.90 -0.47
CA ALA A 177 4.84 -6.41 0.70
C ALA A 177 5.55 -5.11 1.13
N TYR A 178 4.98 -3.97 0.80
CA TYR A 178 5.59 -2.66 1.08
C TYR A 178 5.16 -2.07 2.42
N ALA A 179 4.21 -2.71 3.08
CA ALA A 179 3.86 -2.42 4.45
C ALA A 179 3.50 -3.73 5.17
N MET A 180 4.17 -4.00 6.27
CA MET A 180 3.97 -5.18 7.11
C MET A 180 3.91 -4.74 8.55
N ALA A 181 2.73 -4.81 9.17
CA ALA A 181 2.55 -4.44 10.59
C ALA A 181 1.29 -5.11 11.15
N ASN A 182 1.25 -5.33 12.45
CA ASN A 182 0.07 -5.83 13.19
C ASN A 182 -0.53 -7.14 12.60
N GLY A 183 0.31 -8.04 12.09
CA GLY A 183 -0.13 -9.30 11.46
C GLY A 183 -0.69 -9.14 10.04
N GLU A 184 -0.61 -7.95 9.46
CA GLU A 184 -1.08 -7.63 8.11
C GLU A 184 0.09 -7.28 7.18
N ALA A 185 0.06 -7.80 5.95
CA ALA A 185 1.03 -7.52 4.90
C ALA A 185 0.32 -6.97 3.67
N TYR A 186 0.66 -5.75 3.25
CA TYR A 186 0.08 -5.08 2.09
C TYR A 186 0.97 -5.24 0.86
N LEU A 187 0.50 -6.01 -0.13
CA LEU A 187 1.19 -6.16 -1.41
C LEU A 187 0.92 -4.98 -2.33
N ALA A 188 1.95 -4.55 -3.02
CA ALA A 188 1.86 -3.52 -4.05
C ALA A 188 2.94 -3.70 -5.12
N MET A 189 2.92 -2.82 -6.12
CA MET A 189 3.93 -2.75 -7.18
C MET A 189 4.17 -4.08 -7.90
N GLY A 190 3.11 -4.90 -8.04
CA GLY A 190 3.15 -6.10 -8.86
C GLY A 190 3.21 -5.72 -10.34
N GLU A 191 4.38 -5.83 -10.95
CA GLU A 191 4.60 -5.46 -12.33
C GLU A 191 5.38 -6.55 -13.07
N THR A 192 4.99 -6.82 -14.31
CA THR A 192 5.76 -7.63 -15.26
C THR A 192 6.16 -6.74 -16.42
N MET A 193 7.43 -6.78 -16.81
CA MET A 193 7.98 -5.95 -17.88
C MET A 193 7.21 -6.15 -19.18
N ALA A 194 6.93 -5.07 -19.89
CA ALA A 194 5.97 -5.02 -21.00
C ALA A 194 6.13 -6.14 -22.04
N PRO A 195 7.34 -6.49 -22.53
CA PRO A 195 7.51 -7.54 -23.55
C PRO A 195 7.14 -8.96 -23.05
N LEU A 196 7.02 -9.14 -21.72
CA LEU A 196 6.82 -10.44 -21.08
C LEU A 196 5.43 -10.61 -20.46
N ARG A 197 4.58 -9.61 -20.60
CA ARG A 197 3.18 -9.67 -20.12
C ARG A 197 2.40 -10.75 -20.85
N GLY A 198 1.35 -11.27 -20.20
CA GLY A 198 0.50 -12.33 -20.77
C GLY A 198 1.09 -13.73 -20.72
N ARG A 199 2.31 -13.93 -20.20
CA ARG A 199 3.00 -15.22 -20.11
C ARG A 199 2.86 -15.93 -18.76
N GLY A 200 1.93 -15.48 -17.90
CA GLY A 200 1.68 -16.09 -16.58
C GLY A 200 2.68 -15.72 -15.48
N ILE A 201 3.70 -14.90 -15.77
CA ILE A 201 4.80 -14.57 -14.85
C ILE A 201 4.28 -13.92 -13.55
N GLY A 202 3.45 -12.88 -13.66
CA GLY A 202 2.82 -12.25 -12.50
C GLY A 202 1.85 -13.18 -11.76
N GLY A 203 1.21 -14.09 -12.50
CA GLY A 203 0.34 -15.15 -11.96
C GLY A 203 1.09 -16.20 -11.15
N TRP A 204 2.40 -16.32 -11.34
CA TRP A 204 3.28 -17.12 -10.50
C TRP A 204 3.83 -16.33 -9.32
N LEU A 205 4.36 -15.14 -9.56
CA LEU A 205 5.13 -14.38 -8.57
C LEU A 205 4.26 -13.88 -7.42
N ILE A 206 3.06 -13.35 -7.72
CA ILE A 206 2.16 -12.79 -6.72
C ILE A 206 1.67 -13.86 -5.73
N PRO A 207 1.10 -15.02 -6.18
CA PRO A 207 0.73 -16.09 -5.25
C PRO A 207 1.91 -16.69 -4.50
N THR A 208 3.10 -16.76 -5.10
CA THR A 208 4.31 -17.25 -4.43
C THR A 208 4.64 -16.39 -3.20
N LEU A 209 4.77 -15.09 -3.35
CA LEU A 209 5.01 -14.20 -2.22
C LEU A 209 3.87 -14.23 -1.20
N ALA A 210 2.62 -14.23 -1.67
CA ALA A 210 1.44 -14.28 -0.79
C ALA A 210 1.41 -15.57 0.05
N ASN A 211 1.73 -16.74 -0.55
CA ASN A 211 1.79 -18.02 0.15
C ASN A 211 2.92 -18.06 1.19
N GLU A 212 4.08 -17.53 0.87
CA GLU A 212 5.20 -17.41 1.82
C GLU A 212 4.79 -16.59 3.04
N LEU A 213 4.23 -15.41 2.83
CA LEU A 213 3.78 -14.54 3.91
C LEU A 213 2.63 -15.18 4.72
N ALA A 214 1.64 -15.78 4.06
CA ALA A 214 0.55 -16.45 4.74
C ALA A 214 1.02 -17.66 5.54
N GLY A 215 2.02 -18.41 5.05
CA GLY A 215 2.66 -19.51 5.77
C GLY A 215 3.44 -19.05 7.00
N GLU A 216 3.92 -17.82 7.02
CA GLU A 216 4.58 -17.17 8.16
C GLU A 216 3.59 -16.53 9.15
N GLY A 217 2.27 -16.61 8.90
CA GLY A 217 1.23 -16.09 9.78
C GLY A 217 0.74 -14.67 9.46
N TRP A 218 1.12 -14.11 8.30
CA TRP A 218 0.61 -12.81 7.86
C TRP A 218 -0.72 -12.97 7.11
N ASN A 219 -1.69 -12.09 7.40
CA ASN A 219 -2.79 -11.85 6.47
C ASN A 219 -2.27 -10.99 5.33
N VAL A 220 -2.48 -11.42 4.10
CA VAL A 220 -1.99 -10.70 2.91
C VAL A 220 -3.13 -9.95 2.26
N THR A 221 -2.94 -8.67 1.99
CA THR A 221 -3.95 -7.82 1.33
C THR A 221 -3.32 -6.94 0.25
N PHE A 222 -4.15 -6.49 -0.69
CA PHE A 222 -3.76 -5.49 -1.69
C PHE A 222 -4.99 -4.79 -2.26
N LEU A 223 -4.78 -3.61 -2.84
CA LEU A 223 -5.80 -2.87 -3.58
C LEU A 223 -5.60 -3.05 -5.08
N CYS A 224 -6.69 -3.21 -5.81
CA CYS A 224 -6.68 -3.23 -7.28
C CYS A 224 -7.83 -2.42 -7.87
N GLU A 225 -7.65 -2.00 -9.11
CA GLU A 225 -8.71 -1.38 -9.92
C GLU A 225 -9.70 -2.43 -10.45
N GLU A 226 -10.90 -2.01 -10.83
CA GLU A 226 -11.97 -2.87 -11.39
C GLU A 226 -11.46 -3.78 -12.50
N SER A 227 -10.64 -3.25 -13.43
CA SER A 227 -10.09 -3.98 -14.57
C SER A 227 -9.20 -5.17 -14.18
N ARG A 228 -8.69 -5.19 -12.95
CA ARG A 228 -7.79 -6.25 -12.46
C ARG A 228 -8.49 -7.29 -11.57
N ARG A 229 -9.73 -7.08 -11.16
CA ARG A 229 -10.45 -7.95 -10.24
C ARG A 229 -10.45 -9.41 -10.70
N HIS A 230 -10.90 -9.64 -11.92
CA HIS A 230 -11.00 -10.99 -12.48
C HIS A 230 -9.64 -11.73 -12.54
N PHE A 231 -8.54 -11.01 -12.73
CA PHE A 231 -7.20 -11.61 -12.66
C PHE A 231 -6.91 -12.15 -11.26
N TYR A 232 -7.16 -11.39 -10.20
CA TYR A 232 -6.90 -11.81 -8.83
C TYR A 232 -7.87 -12.87 -8.33
N GLU A 233 -9.13 -12.81 -8.73
CA GLU A 233 -10.12 -13.85 -8.43
C GLU A 233 -9.73 -15.21 -9.01
N ARG A 234 -9.20 -15.23 -10.24
CA ARG A 234 -8.67 -16.47 -10.85
C ARG A 234 -7.44 -17.02 -10.12
N LEU A 235 -6.67 -16.18 -9.46
CA LEU A 235 -5.55 -16.61 -8.61
C LEU A 235 -6.02 -17.14 -7.25
N GLY A 236 -7.30 -16.98 -6.90
CA GLY A 236 -7.90 -17.48 -5.67
C GLY A 236 -7.92 -16.47 -4.52
N PHE A 237 -7.57 -15.21 -4.75
CA PHE A 237 -7.73 -14.17 -3.74
C PHE A 237 -9.21 -13.82 -3.52
N ALA A 238 -9.59 -13.57 -2.26
CA ALA A 238 -10.97 -13.24 -1.89
C ALA A 238 -11.19 -11.73 -1.80
N PRO A 239 -12.34 -11.21 -2.27
CA PRO A 239 -12.70 -9.81 -2.06
C PRO A 239 -12.99 -9.54 -0.58
N MET A 240 -12.52 -8.40 -0.06
CA MET A 240 -12.64 -8.02 1.35
C MET A 240 -13.32 -6.66 1.57
N GLY A 241 -13.38 -5.81 0.55
CA GLY A 241 -13.96 -4.49 0.68
C GLY A 241 -13.62 -3.56 -0.49
N GLN A 242 -13.92 -2.28 -0.28
CA GLN A 242 -13.72 -1.26 -1.31
C GLN A 242 -13.29 0.06 -0.67
N TYR A 243 -12.45 0.80 -1.39
CA TYR A 243 -11.97 2.14 -1.04
C TYR A 243 -12.15 3.08 -2.21
N GLY A 244 -12.43 4.34 -1.92
CA GLY A 244 -12.38 5.42 -2.90
C GLY A 244 -11.06 6.15 -2.84
N GLN A 245 -10.49 6.45 -4.00
CA GLN A 245 -9.45 7.45 -4.15
C GLN A 245 -10.09 8.71 -4.73
N TYR A 246 -10.04 9.78 -3.96
CA TYR A 246 -10.68 11.06 -4.26
C TYR A 246 -9.62 12.11 -4.54
N GLU A 247 -9.93 13.03 -5.43
CA GLU A 247 -9.16 14.25 -5.66
C GLU A 247 -9.95 15.48 -5.25
N MET A 248 -9.24 16.42 -4.65
CA MET A 248 -9.83 17.72 -4.31
C MET A 248 -10.13 18.51 -5.57
N LYS A 249 -11.35 19.03 -5.69
CA LYS A 249 -11.70 19.98 -6.76
C LYS A 249 -10.85 21.21 -6.60
N THR A 250 -10.06 21.54 -7.61
CA THR A 250 -9.45 22.86 -7.73
C THR A 250 -10.59 23.85 -8.00
N THR A 251 -10.89 24.70 -7.04
CA THR A 251 -11.73 25.88 -7.29
C THR A 251 -10.90 26.76 -8.23
N GLY A 252 -11.25 26.78 -9.52
CA GLY A 252 -10.69 27.72 -10.46
C GLY A 252 -10.95 29.13 -9.92
N ILE A 253 -9.88 29.89 -9.71
CA ILE A 253 -9.91 31.32 -9.49
C ILE A 253 -10.23 31.98 -10.82
#